data_ee2c1aeca86bb08a3b6477afa4abcc91
#
_entry.id   ee2c1aeca86bb08a3b6477afa4abcc91
#
_cell.length_a   1.000
_cell.length_b   1.000
_cell.length_c   1.000
_cell.angle_alpha   90.00
_cell.angle_beta   90.00
_cell.angle_gamma   90.00
#
_symmetry.space_group_name_H-M   'P 1'
#
loop_
_entity.id
_entity.type
_entity.pdbx_description
1 polymer ?
#
loop_
_entity_poly.entity_id
_entity_poly.type
_entity_poly.pdbx_seq_one_letter_code
_entity_poly.pdbx_strand_id
1 'polypeptide(L)'
;MPTKKYIIELTETDRKCLTDIVKKGNSPARTIMRANILLASDRGNKKHMTIAEIASAFNTTPTTVHKVRTSYVNNGLEATINRKKREIPPVPAKVTGDIEAHIVAMACGDPPEGYSRWSVRLIAEKCVELNYIDSISHMTVSRILKKTNLSLT
;
A
#
# COMPACT_ATOMS: atom_id res chain seq x y z
N MET A 1 -18.78 -32.26 10.21
CA MET A 1 -18.81 -31.64 8.86
C MET A 1 -17.48 -31.89 8.18
N PRO A 2 -17.43 -32.36 6.92
CA PRO A 2 -16.17 -32.59 6.23
C PRO A 2 -15.47 -31.26 5.98
N THR A 3 -14.26 -31.11 6.52
CA THR A 3 -13.41 -29.93 6.30
C THR A 3 -13.06 -29.87 4.81
N LYS A 4 -13.42 -28.78 4.13
CA LYS A 4 -13.03 -28.55 2.72
C LYS A 4 -11.50 -28.61 2.63
N LYS A 5 -10.96 -29.63 1.94
CA LYS A 5 -9.54 -29.74 1.63
C LYS A 5 -9.25 -28.83 0.44
N TYR A 6 -8.59 -27.69 0.67
CA TYR A 6 -8.08 -26.85 -0.41
C TYR A 6 -6.83 -27.50 -1.01
N ILE A 7 -6.96 -28.02 -2.21
CA ILE A 7 -5.86 -28.63 -2.97
C ILE A 7 -5.19 -27.50 -3.74
N ILE A 8 -3.87 -27.41 -3.65
CA ILE A 8 -3.06 -26.43 -4.38
C ILE A 8 -2.41 -27.15 -5.56
N GLU A 9 -2.74 -26.73 -6.75
CA GLU A 9 -2.12 -27.13 -8.00
C GLU A 9 -1.64 -25.84 -8.69
N LEU A 10 -0.32 -25.61 -8.65
CA LEU A 10 0.28 -24.44 -9.25
C LEU A 10 0.46 -24.64 -10.75
N THR A 11 0.14 -23.62 -11.54
CA THR A 11 0.51 -23.59 -12.95
C THR A 11 2.03 -23.42 -13.09
N GLU A 12 2.59 -23.77 -14.25
CA GLU A 12 4.02 -23.56 -14.53
C GLU A 12 4.40 -22.07 -14.43
N THR A 13 3.50 -21.19 -14.84
CA THR A 13 3.68 -19.73 -14.73
C THR A 13 3.72 -19.28 -13.28
N ASP A 14 2.78 -19.75 -12.45
CA ASP A 14 2.73 -19.44 -11.04
C ASP A 14 3.97 -19.94 -10.30
N ARG A 15 4.39 -21.18 -10.62
CA ARG A 15 5.58 -21.81 -10.04
C ARG A 15 6.84 -21.01 -10.34
N LYS A 16 7.02 -20.57 -11.59
CA LYS A 16 8.14 -19.68 -11.98
C LYS A 16 8.09 -18.37 -11.23
N CYS A 17 6.95 -17.70 -11.23
CA CYS A 17 6.77 -16.43 -10.53
C CYS A 17 7.10 -16.53 -9.04
N LEU A 18 6.57 -17.54 -8.34
CA LEU A 18 6.84 -17.77 -6.92
C LEU A 18 8.31 -18.10 -6.65
N THR A 19 8.91 -18.92 -7.50
CA THR A 19 10.35 -19.27 -7.40
C THR A 19 11.22 -18.03 -7.59
N ASP A 20 10.90 -17.15 -8.51
CA ASP A 20 11.62 -15.89 -8.73
C ASP A 20 11.51 -14.94 -7.53
N ILE A 21 10.31 -14.83 -6.94
CA ILE A 21 10.12 -14.03 -5.72
C ILE A 21 11.01 -14.52 -4.58
N VAL A 22 11.08 -15.84 -4.39
CA VAL A 22 11.90 -16.45 -3.33
C VAL A 22 13.39 -16.28 -3.62
N LYS A 23 13.84 -16.54 -4.87
CA LYS A 23 15.26 -16.44 -5.26
C LYS A 23 15.78 -15.02 -5.21
N LYS A 24 15.03 -14.05 -5.72
CA LYS A 24 15.44 -12.64 -5.75
C LYS A 24 15.52 -12.03 -4.35
N GLY A 25 14.72 -12.51 -3.41
CA GLY A 25 14.74 -12.04 -2.00
C GLY A 25 14.37 -10.57 -1.79
N ASN A 26 14.02 -9.83 -2.83
CA ASN A 26 13.80 -8.38 -2.82
C ASN A 26 12.34 -7.98 -2.50
N SER A 27 11.52 -8.97 -2.16
CA SER A 27 10.10 -8.79 -1.82
C SER A 27 9.91 -8.68 -0.30
N PRO A 28 8.83 -8.06 0.16
CA PRO A 28 8.50 -8.05 1.59
C PRO A 28 8.49 -9.46 2.18
N ALA A 29 9.01 -9.62 3.39
CA ALA A 29 9.15 -10.93 4.06
C ALA A 29 7.83 -11.73 4.06
N ARG A 30 6.70 -11.05 4.20
CA ARG A 30 5.36 -11.67 4.17
C ARG A 30 5.02 -12.25 2.78
N THR A 31 5.44 -11.60 1.71
CA THR A 31 5.27 -12.08 0.32
C THR A 31 6.12 -13.32 0.09
N ILE A 32 7.40 -13.30 0.52
CA ILE A 32 8.32 -14.43 0.43
C ILE A 32 7.79 -15.63 1.23
N MET A 33 7.32 -15.41 2.46
CA MET A 33 6.73 -16.46 3.29
C MET A 33 5.52 -17.11 2.62
N ARG A 34 4.61 -16.31 2.04
CA ARG A 34 3.43 -16.83 1.33
C ARG A 34 3.82 -17.61 0.07
N ALA A 35 4.84 -17.13 -0.67
CA ALA A 35 5.38 -17.83 -1.83
C ALA A 35 5.93 -19.21 -1.45
N ASN A 36 6.70 -19.29 -0.38
CA ASN A 36 7.23 -20.55 0.15
C ASN A 36 6.12 -21.52 0.58
N ILE A 37 5.08 -21.02 1.27
CA ILE A 37 3.93 -21.82 1.66
C ILE A 37 3.22 -22.42 0.45
N LEU A 38 3.00 -21.64 -0.62
CA LEU A 38 2.34 -22.11 -1.83
C LEU A 38 3.20 -23.14 -2.56
N LEU A 39 4.49 -22.90 -2.73
CA LEU A 39 5.43 -23.85 -3.34
C LEU A 39 5.51 -25.19 -2.57
N ALA A 40 5.54 -25.14 -1.24
CA ALA A 40 5.53 -26.34 -0.41
C ALA A 40 4.18 -27.06 -0.36
N SER A 41 3.08 -26.34 -0.65
CA SER A 41 1.72 -26.90 -0.70
C SER A 41 1.36 -27.48 -2.07
N ASP A 42 2.18 -27.25 -3.08
CA ASP A 42 1.91 -27.67 -4.47
C ASP A 42 1.93 -29.19 -4.61
N ARG A 43 0.82 -29.73 -5.12
CA ARG A 43 0.66 -31.17 -5.32
C ARG A 43 1.50 -31.73 -6.47
N GLY A 44 1.87 -30.87 -7.44
CA GLY A 44 2.79 -31.23 -8.52
C GLY A 44 4.24 -31.43 -8.05
N ASN A 45 4.55 -31.07 -6.80
CA ASN A 45 5.86 -31.30 -6.21
C ASN A 45 5.92 -32.73 -5.65
N LYS A 46 6.95 -33.51 -6.06
CA LYS A 46 7.15 -34.90 -5.63
C LYS A 46 7.20 -35.06 -4.09
N LYS A 47 7.51 -34.03 -3.38
CA LYS A 47 7.65 -33.97 -1.93
C LYS A 47 6.64 -33.01 -1.30
N HIS A 48 5.38 -33.42 -1.36
CA HIS A 48 4.32 -32.60 -0.81
C HIS A 48 4.33 -32.69 0.72
N MET A 49 4.37 -31.52 1.37
CA MET A 49 4.41 -31.41 2.81
C MET A 49 3.00 -31.26 3.39
N THR A 50 2.80 -31.78 4.60
CA THR A 50 1.58 -31.55 5.39
C THR A 50 1.51 -30.12 5.89
N ILE A 51 0.33 -29.66 6.30
CA ILE A 51 0.15 -28.30 6.87
C ILE A 51 1.04 -28.09 8.11
N ALA A 52 1.18 -29.11 8.93
CA ALA A 52 2.00 -29.04 10.14
C ALA A 52 3.50 -28.92 9.81
N GLU A 53 3.97 -29.70 8.84
CA GLU A 53 5.36 -29.64 8.37
C GLU A 53 5.68 -28.28 7.72
N ILE A 54 4.77 -27.75 6.90
CA ILE A 54 4.93 -26.42 6.30
C ILE A 54 4.98 -25.34 7.39
N ALA A 55 4.10 -25.43 8.38
CA ALA A 55 4.06 -24.48 9.49
C ALA A 55 5.37 -24.49 10.29
N SER A 56 5.92 -25.68 10.56
CA SER A 56 7.21 -25.85 11.25
C SER A 56 8.37 -25.35 10.38
N ALA A 57 8.43 -25.73 9.10
CA ALA A 57 9.52 -25.36 8.19
C ALA A 57 9.67 -23.86 7.99
N PHE A 58 8.56 -23.10 8.00
CA PHE A 58 8.57 -21.65 7.77
C PHE A 58 8.27 -20.82 9.02
N ASN A 59 8.40 -21.37 10.22
CA ASN A 59 8.16 -20.69 11.50
C ASN A 59 6.82 -19.93 11.51
N THR A 60 5.75 -20.60 11.09
CA THR A 60 4.41 -20.01 11.02
C THR A 60 3.39 -20.94 11.70
N THR A 61 2.13 -20.50 11.75
CA THR A 61 1.06 -21.29 12.34
C THR A 61 0.30 -22.09 11.29
N PRO A 62 -0.24 -23.29 11.61
CA PRO A 62 -1.11 -24.05 10.72
C PRO A 62 -2.29 -23.22 10.17
N THR A 63 -2.83 -22.34 11.00
CA THR A 63 -3.89 -21.40 10.62
C THR A 63 -3.46 -20.45 9.50
N THR A 64 -2.20 -19.95 9.54
CA THR A 64 -1.65 -19.09 8.51
C THR A 64 -1.49 -19.85 7.19
N VAL A 65 -0.97 -21.09 7.25
CA VAL A 65 -0.85 -21.96 6.07
C VAL A 65 -2.22 -22.20 5.44
N HIS A 66 -3.22 -22.51 6.25
CA HIS A 66 -4.60 -22.71 5.79
C HIS A 66 -5.17 -21.46 5.14
N LYS A 67 -5.00 -20.27 5.75
CA LYS A 67 -5.46 -19.00 5.19
C LYS A 67 -4.81 -18.68 3.85
N VAL A 68 -3.51 -18.93 3.68
CA VAL A 68 -2.79 -18.71 2.41
C VAL A 68 -3.32 -19.65 1.32
N ARG A 69 -3.51 -20.93 1.63
CA ARG A 69 -4.09 -21.91 0.69
C ARG A 69 -5.51 -21.55 0.27
N THR A 70 -6.35 -21.19 1.25
CA THR A 70 -7.74 -20.74 0.98
C THR A 70 -7.75 -19.47 0.13
N SER A 71 -6.87 -18.53 0.41
CA SER A 71 -6.76 -17.28 -0.37
C SER A 71 -6.37 -17.55 -1.82
N TYR A 72 -5.41 -18.45 -2.07
CA TYR A 72 -4.98 -18.80 -3.42
C TYR A 72 -6.12 -19.43 -4.23
N VAL A 73 -6.86 -20.39 -3.64
CA VAL A 73 -7.96 -21.06 -4.32
C VAL A 73 -9.11 -20.10 -4.63
N ASN A 74 -9.40 -19.16 -3.74
CA ASN A 74 -10.56 -18.28 -3.89
C ASN A 74 -10.23 -17.00 -4.71
N ASN A 75 -9.02 -16.46 -4.59
CA ASN A 75 -8.69 -15.12 -5.10
C ASN A 75 -7.49 -15.12 -6.07
N GLY A 76 -6.88 -16.28 -6.33
CA GLY A 76 -5.72 -16.41 -7.21
C GLY A 76 -4.39 -15.97 -6.59
N LEU A 77 -3.33 -16.03 -7.41
CA LEU A 77 -1.96 -15.80 -6.98
C LEU A 77 -1.72 -14.35 -6.53
N GLU A 78 -2.04 -13.38 -7.38
CA GLU A 78 -1.77 -11.95 -7.11
C GLU A 78 -2.40 -11.46 -5.81
N ALA A 79 -3.67 -11.76 -5.60
CA ALA A 79 -4.38 -11.36 -4.39
C ALA A 79 -3.85 -12.06 -3.13
N THR A 80 -3.19 -13.22 -3.29
CA THR A 80 -2.62 -13.97 -2.19
C THR A 80 -1.25 -13.45 -1.78
N ILE A 81 -0.36 -13.16 -2.72
CA ILE A 81 1.02 -12.71 -2.43
C ILE A 81 1.07 -11.21 -2.14
N ASN A 82 0.26 -10.39 -2.81
CA ASN A 82 0.24 -8.96 -2.63
C ASN A 82 -0.61 -8.53 -1.42
N ARG A 83 -0.25 -7.40 -0.82
CA ARG A 83 -1.07 -6.78 0.20
C ARG A 83 -2.27 -6.10 -0.47
N LYS A 84 -3.50 -6.46 -0.06
CA LYS A 84 -4.70 -5.70 -0.47
C LYS A 84 -4.52 -4.23 -0.06
N LYS A 85 -4.46 -3.33 -1.03
CA LYS A 85 -4.48 -1.89 -0.78
C LYS A 85 -5.88 -1.50 -0.33
N ARG A 86 -5.98 -0.62 0.65
CA ARG A 86 -7.27 -0.02 1.02
C ARG A 86 -7.67 0.97 -0.07
N GLU A 87 -8.89 0.89 -0.54
CA GLU A 87 -9.47 1.83 -1.50
C GLU A 87 -9.73 3.19 -0.84
N ILE A 88 -10.20 3.15 0.40
CA ILE A 88 -10.49 4.35 1.19
C ILE A 88 -9.52 4.37 2.38
N PRO A 89 -8.74 5.45 2.56
CA PRO A 89 -7.91 5.61 3.75
C PRO A 89 -8.80 5.68 5.00
N PRO A 90 -8.33 5.16 6.15
CA PRO A 90 -9.11 5.14 7.39
C PRO A 90 -9.41 6.54 7.95
N VAL A 91 -8.63 7.53 7.57
CA VAL A 91 -8.84 8.94 7.88
C VAL A 91 -8.88 9.70 6.55
N PRO A 92 -9.94 10.48 6.30
CA PRO A 92 -10.01 11.31 5.10
C PRO A 92 -8.85 12.31 5.08
N ALA A 93 -8.39 12.66 3.88
CA ALA A 93 -7.36 13.69 3.75
C ALA A 93 -7.90 15.02 4.29
N LYS A 94 -7.15 15.67 5.20
CA LYS A 94 -7.51 16.99 5.71
C LYS A 94 -7.56 18.05 4.61
N VAL A 95 -6.67 17.91 3.62
CA VAL A 95 -6.61 18.81 2.45
C VAL A 95 -7.38 18.15 1.33
N THR A 96 -8.46 18.79 0.93
CA THR A 96 -9.29 18.40 -0.22
C THR A 96 -8.81 19.13 -1.48
N GLY A 97 -9.32 18.72 -2.65
CA GLY A 97 -9.00 19.39 -3.92
C GLY A 97 -9.34 20.88 -3.93
N ASP A 98 -10.42 21.28 -3.24
CA ASP A 98 -10.83 22.68 -3.12
C ASP A 98 -9.80 23.51 -2.34
N ILE A 99 -9.28 22.96 -1.25
CA ILE A 99 -8.23 23.60 -0.44
C ILE A 99 -6.93 23.69 -1.24
N GLU A 100 -6.56 22.64 -2.01
CA GLU A 100 -5.43 22.70 -2.94
C GLU A 100 -5.60 23.84 -3.95
N ALA A 101 -6.81 24.00 -4.53
CA ALA A 101 -7.10 25.06 -5.50
C ALA A 101 -6.98 26.46 -4.88
N HIS A 102 -7.48 26.66 -3.67
CA HIS A 102 -7.34 27.93 -2.95
C HIS A 102 -5.87 28.28 -2.66
N ILE A 103 -5.06 27.32 -2.25
CA ILE A 103 -3.62 27.50 -2.01
C ILE A 103 -2.91 27.93 -3.31
N VAL A 104 -3.24 27.27 -4.43
CA VAL A 104 -2.68 27.61 -5.75
C VAL A 104 -3.13 29.00 -6.19
N ALA A 105 -4.41 29.33 -6.05
CA ALA A 105 -4.94 30.63 -6.41
C ALA A 105 -4.27 31.77 -5.61
N MET A 106 -4.08 31.60 -4.30
CA MET A 106 -3.36 32.57 -3.49
C MET A 106 -1.90 32.73 -3.94
N ALA A 107 -1.21 31.62 -4.21
CA ALA A 107 0.19 31.66 -4.66
C ALA A 107 0.40 32.36 -6.00
N CYS A 108 -0.63 32.36 -6.87
CA CYS A 108 -0.64 33.02 -8.18
C CYS A 108 -1.13 34.48 -8.12
N GLY A 109 -1.77 34.89 -7.03
CA GLY A 109 -2.29 36.23 -6.84
C GLY A 109 -1.30 37.17 -6.16
N ASP A 110 -1.70 38.44 -6.01
CA ASP A 110 -0.92 39.44 -5.30
C ASP A 110 -0.85 39.13 -3.80
N PRO A 111 0.30 39.39 -3.14
CA PRO A 111 0.41 39.22 -1.69
C PRO A 111 -0.43 40.26 -0.95
N PRO A 112 -0.86 39.98 0.29
CA PRO A 112 -1.63 40.92 1.08
C PRO A 112 -0.82 42.17 1.46
N GLU A 113 -1.50 43.27 1.79
CA GLU A 113 -0.86 44.50 2.21
C GLU A 113 0.19 44.29 3.30
N GLY A 114 1.36 44.92 3.14
CA GLY A 114 2.49 44.77 4.04
C GLY A 114 3.48 43.65 3.70
N TYR A 115 3.17 42.84 2.66
CA TYR A 115 4.08 41.77 2.21
C TYR A 115 4.48 41.97 0.75
N SER A 116 5.78 41.87 0.46
CA SER A 116 6.33 42.02 -0.89
C SER A 116 6.13 40.75 -1.75
N ARG A 117 5.92 39.59 -1.12
CA ARG A 117 5.75 38.30 -1.80
C ARG A 117 5.04 37.28 -0.91
N TRP A 118 4.45 36.27 -1.52
CA TRP A 118 3.94 35.12 -0.81
C TRP A 118 5.07 34.25 -0.24
N SER A 119 4.87 33.76 0.97
CA SER A 119 5.67 32.69 1.56
C SER A 119 4.78 31.51 1.93
N VAL A 120 5.36 30.30 2.00
CA VAL A 120 4.60 29.10 2.39
C VAL A 120 3.97 29.20 3.79
N ARG A 121 4.58 29.98 4.69
CA ARG A 121 4.05 30.26 6.03
C ARG A 121 2.86 31.19 5.95
N LEU A 122 2.98 32.28 5.22
CA LEU A 122 1.91 33.26 5.03
C LEU A 122 0.67 32.62 4.37
N ILE A 123 0.88 31.77 3.37
CA ILE A 123 -0.23 31.01 2.74
C ILE A 123 -0.90 30.10 3.77
N ALA A 124 -0.12 29.39 4.60
CA ALA A 124 -0.68 28.52 5.64
C ALA A 124 -1.51 29.30 6.67
N GLU A 125 -1.04 30.47 7.12
CA GLU A 125 -1.75 31.38 8.03
C GLU A 125 -3.04 31.91 7.38
N LYS A 126 -2.97 32.36 6.13
CA LYS A 126 -4.16 32.84 5.40
C LYS A 126 -5.20 31.77 5.13
N CYS A 127 -4.81 30.51 4.91
CA CYS A 127 -5.76 29.40 4.79
C CYS A 127 -6.59 29.20 6.07
N VAL A 128 -5.96 29.38 7.23
CA VAL A 128 -6.65 29.27 8.51
C VAL A 128 -7.52 30.52 8.78
N GLU A 129 -6.98 31.71 8.54
CA GLU A 129 -7.68 32.99 8.70
C GLU A 129 -8.97 33.05 7.85
N LEU A 130 -8.89 32.58 6.61
CA LEU A 130 -10.02 32.51 5.68
C LEU A 130 -10.95 31.32 5.92
N ASN A 131 -10.73 30.53 6.97
CA ASN A 131 -11.50 29.35 7.34
C ASN A 131 -11.61 28.28 6.25
N TYR A 132 -10.61 28.16 5.37
CA TYR A 132 -10.56 27.07 4.39
C TYR A 132 -10.19 25.73 5.06
N ILE A 133 -9.45 25.79 6.18
CA ILE A 133 -9.04 24.64 6.96
C ILE A 133 -8.72 25.08 8.41
N ASP A 134 -9.04 24.24 9.38
CA ASP A 134 -8.79 24.54 10.81
C ASP A 134 -7.30 24.64 11.13
N SER A 135 -6.46 23.84 10.44
CA SER A 135 -5.01 23.89 10.60
C SER A 135 -4.29 23.24 9.42
N ILE A 136 -3.23 23.88 8.95
CA ILE A 136 -2.36 23.35 7.90
C ILE A 136 -0.90 23.71 8.18
N SER A 137 0.03 22.77 7.95
CA SER A 137 1.46 23.07 8.10
C SER A 137 2.02 23.70 6.83
N HIS A 138 3.01 24.60 6.97
CA HIS A 138 3.72 25.19 5.85
C HIS A 138 4.40 24.13 4.95
N MET A 139 4.79 22.98 5.52
CA MET A 139 5.33 21.85 4.75
C MET A 139 4.29 21.21 3.83
N THR A 140 3.02 21.16 4.25
CA THR A 140 1.92 20.68 3.42
C THR A 140 1.66 21.64 2.26
N VAL A 141 1.64 22.95 2.53
CA VAL A 141 1.54 23.98 1.49
C VAL A 141 2.69 23.86 0.48
N SER A 142 3.93 23.70 0.95
CA SER A 142 5.09 23.50 0.08
C SER A 142 4.96 22.26 -0.82
N ARG A 143 4.41 21.14 -0.30
CA ARG A 143 4.19 19.94 -1.10
C ARG A 143 3.14 20.16 -2.18
N ILE A 144 2.07 20.89 -1.87
CA ILE A 144 1.00 21.21 -2.83
C ILE A 144 1.57 22.04 -3.97
N LEU A 145 2.29 23.12 -3.64
CA LEU A 145 2.91 23.99 -4.64
C LEU A 145 3.92 23.24 -5.53
N LYS A 146 4.75 22.38 -4.94
CA LYS A 146 5.65 21.51 -5.72
C LYS A 146 4.91 20.54 -6.65
N LYS A 147 3.79 19.98 -6.20
CA LYS A 147 2.95 19.09 -7.02
C LYS A 147 2.41 19.79 -8.27
N THR A 148 2.13 21.09 -8.18
CA THR A 148 1.65 21.94 -9.27
C THR A 148 2.77 22.65 -10.03
N ASN A 149 4.04 22.31 -9.79
CA ASN A 149 5.22 22.97 -10.36
C ASN A 149 5.29 24.49 -10.12
N LEU A 150 4.64 24.99 -9.07
CA LEU A 150 4.72 26.38 -8.67
C LEU A 150 5.89 26.59 -7.70
N SER A 151 6.75 27.53 -8.04
CA SER A 151 7.81 28.05 -7.19
C SER A 151 7.44 29.46 -6.75
N LEU A 152 7.45 29.71 -5.44
CA LEU A 152 7.29 31.07 -4.91
C LEU A 152 8.61 31.79 -5.15
N THR A 153 8.64 32.76 -6.04
CA THR A 153 9.77 33.66 -6.32
C THR A 153 9.71 34.88 -5.40
#